data_1526c271cfddec0406f7eeb61da29761
#
_entry.id   1526c271cfddec0406f7eeb61da29761
#
_cell.length_a   1.000
_cell.length_b   1.000
_cell.length_c   1.000
_cell.angle_alpha   90.00
_cell.angle_beta   90.00
_cell.angle_gamma   90.00
#
_symmetry.space_group_name_H-M   'P 1'
#
loop_
_entity.id
_entity.type
_entity.pdbx_description
1 polymer ?
#
loop_
_entity_poly.entity_id
_entity_poly.type
_entity_poly.pdbx_seq_one_letter_code
_entity_poly.pdbx_strand_id
1 'polypeptide(L)'
;MKHLLLLLSFLITTNVLAQSINTQVDAKKPYLVGKINKEGLETPPYSSWFEKNYQAGKPDPAVIEQLQTQLSEYTIKAFLGTWCGDSRREIPKLYNVLDAAQFPLDRLTTVALDKRADSYRQSPGGEQEAMKVFRVPTIILFKDGKEVNRIIERPKVSIEADLLAMIAGNYTPNYADVTALMELMEELGPEKFERKLDRIARNQGAQLEHYYGLHTLAKVWYAAHKQDEAITITRLNCKLFPQEKGPKLLLASYMEDRGLTTDAGVLYREVLQLEADNTTAKNALKRLDTK
;
A
#
# COMPACT_ATOMS: atom_id res chain seq x y z
N MET A 1 65.39 14.52 15.93
CA MET A 1 64.19 13.91 16.48
C MET A 1 63.12 13.91 15.40
N LYS A 2 62.87 12.75 14.74
CA LYS A 2 61.90 12.62 13.65
C LYS A 2 60.62 12.04 14.23
N HIS A 3 59.53 12.84 14.22
CA HIS A 3 58.19 12.37 14.62
C HIS A 3 57.57 11.60 13.47
N LEU A 4 57.38 10.29 13.64
CA LEU A 4 56.68 9.40 12.75
C LEU A 4 55.17 9.47 13.10
N LEU A 5 54.37 10.13 12.26
CA LEU A 5 52.90 10.15 12.36
C LEU A 5 52.35 8.87 11.74
N LEU A 6 51.89 7.95 12.59
CA LEU A 6 51.09 6.76 12.17
C LEU A 6 49.65 7.19 11.86
N LEU A 7 49.29 7.26 10.60
CA LEU A 7 47.93 7.38 10.14
C LEU A 7 47.20 6.01 10.26
N LEU A 8 46.38 5.87 11.30
CA LEU A 8 45.50 4.69 11.45
C LEU A 8 44.28 4.89 10.54
N SER A 9 44.28 4.25 9.36
CA SER A 9 43.12 4.19 8.48
C SER A 9 42.10 3.22 9.05
N PHE A 10 41.00 3.74 9.60
CA PHE A 10 39.86 2.95 10.05
C PHE A 10 39.05 2.52 8.82
N LEU A 11 39.24 1.27 8.37
CA LEU A 11 38.41 0.64 7.35
C LEU A 11 37.02 0.34 7.99
N ILE A 12 36.05 1.21 7.74
CA ILE A 12 34.65 0.91 8.04
C ILE A 12 34.16 -0.10 6.98
N THR A 13 34.21 -1.38 7.31
CA THR A 13 33.52 -2.40 6.52
C THR A 13 32.02 -2.28 6.75
N THR A 14 31.32 -1.59 5.87
CA THR A 14 29.85 -1.65 5.82
C THR A 14 29.46 -3.06 5.38
N ASN A 15 29.01 -3.88 6.32
CA ASN A 15 28.32 -5.12 6.00
C ASN A 15 26.99 -4.75 5.32
N VAL A 16 26.96 -4.69 4.00
CA VAL A 16 25.73 -4.71 3.22
C VAL A 16 25.16 -6.12 3.39
N LEU A 17 24.25 -6.30 4.33
CA LEU A 17 23.45 -7.51 4.40
C LEU A 17 22.70 -7.63 3.08
N ALA A 18 23.09 -8.58 2.25
CA ALA A 18 22.36 -8.90 1.03
C ALA A 18 20.92 -9.27 1.42
N GLN A 19 19.98 -8.40 1.07
CA GLN A 19 18.56 -8.63 1.36
C GLN A 19 18.13 -9.88 0.59
N SER A 20 17.66 -10.91 1.30
CA SER A 20 17.23 -12.16 0.66
C SER A 20 16.04 -11.88 -0.25
N ILE A 21 16.15 -12.35 -1.50
CA ILE A 21 15.06 -12.27 -2.48
C ILE A 21 14.09 -13.43 -2.28
N ASN A 22 12.79 -13.22 -2.56
CA ASN A 22 11.73 -14.25 -2.45
C ASN A 22 11.56 -14.84 -1.04
N THR A 23 11.70 -14.00 -0.02
CA THR A 23 11.50 -14.44 1.37
C THR A 23 10.07 -14.88 1.62
N GLN A 24 9.88 -16.15 1.97
CA GLN A 24 8.58 -16.71 2.33
C GLN A 24 8.38 -16.73 3.84
N VAL A 25 7.20 -16.33 4.27
CA VAL A 25 6.73 -16.36 5.67
C VAL A 25 5.45 -17.16 5.79
N ASP A 26 5.10 -17.58 7.03
CA ASP A 26 3.92 -18.38 7.37
C ASP A 26 3.88 -19.76 6.67
N ALA A 27 4.52 -20.76 7.29
CA ALA A 27 4.61 -22.12 6.73
C ALA A 27 3.24 -22.79 6.46
N LYS A 28 2.17 -22.40 7.18
CA LYS A 28 0.82 -22.99 7.02
C LYS A 28 0.02 -22.31 5.90
N LYS A 29 0.23 -21.00 5.71
CA LYS A 29 -0.43 -20.20 4.67
C LYS A 29 0.62 -19.28 4.03
N PRO A 30 1.54 -19.85 3.24
CA PRO A 30 2.74 -19.17 2.80
C PRO A 30 2.43 -17.94 1.92
N TYR A 31 3.21 -16.88 2.13
CA TYR A 31 3.23 -15.68 1.30
C TYR A 31 4.62 -15.07 1.30
N LEU A 32 4.92 -14.26 0.27
CA LEU A 32 6.22 -13.60 0.12
C LEU A 32 6.21 -12.22 0.77
N VAL A 33 7.40 -11.79 1.25
CA VAL A 33 7.68 -10.45 1.74
C VAL A 33 9.04 -9.96 1.26
N GLY A 34 9.20 -8.64 1.09
CA GLY A 34 10.43 -8.03 0.60
C GLY A 34 10.57 -8.08 -0.92
N LYS A 35 11.77 -7.88 -1.42
CA LYS A 35 12.05 -7.96 -2.85
C LYS A 35 11.81 -9.38 -3.38
N ILE A 36 11.15 -9.45 -4.51
CA ILE A 36 10.87 -10.71 -5.21
C ILE A 36 11.15 -10.55 -6.70
N ASN A 37 11.25 -11.66 -7.39
CA ASN A 37 11.38 -11.71 -8.84
C ASN A 37 10.33 -12.66 -9.46
N LYS A 38 10.34 -12.79 -10.79
CA LYS A 38 9.41 -13.65 -11.54
C LYS A 38 9.52 -15.10 -11.11
N GLU A 39 10.75 -15.61 -10.96
CA GLU A 39 11.03 -16.99 -10.55
C GLU A 39 10.41 -17.36 -9.21
N GLY A 40 10.40 -16.41 -8.25
CA GLY A 40 9.74 -16.61 -6.96
C GLY A 40 8.23 -16.79 -7.10
N LEU A 41 7.60 -16.11 -8.06
CA LEU A 41 6.18 -16.23 -8.36
C LEU A 41 5.84 -17.49 -9.20
N GLU A 42 6.79 -17.99 -9.97
CA GLU A 42 6.70 -19.21 -10.77
C GLU A 42 6.95 -20.48 -9.94
N THR A 43 7.33 -20.34 -8.67
CA THR A 43 7.58 -21.45 -7.73
C THR A 43 6.31 -21.77 -6.92
N PRO A 44 6.01 -23.06 -6.61
CA PRO A 44 4.92 -23.40 -5.69
C PRO A 44 5.05 -22.73 -4.32
N PRO A 45 3.97 -22.28 -3.70
CA PRO A 45 2.56 -22.46 -4.10
C PRO A 45 2.00 -21.34 -5.00
N TYR A 46 2.85 -20.46 -5.54
CA TYR A 46 2.43 -19.26 -6.27
C TYR A 46 2.21 -19.55 -7.77
N SER A 47 2.93 -20.51 -8.34
CA SER A 47 2.93 -20.83 -9.77
C SER A 47 1.54 -21.08 -10.34
N SER A 48 0.66 -21.77 -9.62
CA SER A 48 -0.67 -22.15 -10.12
C SER A 48 -1.53 -20.94 -10.51
N TRP A 49 -1.52 -19.87 -9.70
CA TRP A 49 -2.27 -18.65 -10.02
C TRP A 49 -1.46 -17.71 -10.92
N PHE A 50 -0.13 -17.75 -10.84
CA PHE A 50 0.74 -16.94 -11.69
C PHE A 50 0.59 -17.35 -13.16
N GLU A 51 0.84 -18.60 -13.48
CA GLU A 51 0.73 -19.14 -14.85
C GLU A 51 -0.65 -18.93 -15.44
N LYS A 52 -1.71 -19.28 -14.66
CA LYS A 52 -3.11 -19.10 -15.11
C LYS A 52 -3.39 -17.66 -15.53
N ASN A 53 -3.01 -16.67 -14.70
CA ASN A 53 -3.33 -15.26 -14.97
C ASN A 53 -2.36 -14.63 -15.97
N TYR A 54 -1.12 -15.11 -16.05
CA TYR A 54 -0.17 -14.73 -17.08
C TYR A 54 -0.69 -15.10 -18.47
N GLN A 55 -1.12 -16.34 -18.67
CA GLN A 55 -1.69 -16.84 -19.94
C GLN A 55 -3.06 -16.21 -20.27
N ALA A 56 -3.83 -15.83 -19.26
CA ALA A 56 -5.10 -15.14 -19.46
C ALA A 56 -4.90 -13.68 -19.94
N GLY A 57 -3.73 -13.10 -19.74
CA GLY A 57 -3.36 -11.80 -20.30
C GLY A 57 -3.29 -11.88 -21.81
N LYS A 58 -4.04 -10.99 -22.49
CA LYS A 58 -4.00 -10.86 -23.96
C LYS A 58 -3.82 -9.38 -24.27
N PRO A 59 -2.57 -8.86 -24.14
CA PRO A 59 -2.30 -7.45 -24.39
C PRO A 59 -2.58 -7.12 -25.87
N ASP A 60 -3.10 -5.92 -26.11
CA ASP A 60 -3.38 -5.42 -27.46
C ASP A 60 -2.06 -5.23 -28.24
N PRO A 61 -1.85 -5.94 -29.38
CA PRO A 61 -0.61 -5.85 -30.13
C PRO A 61 -0.26 -4.43 -30.59
N ALA A 62 -1.26 -3.62 -30.95
CA ALA A 62 -1.02 -2.25 -31.41
C ALA A 62 -0.57 -1.32 -30.25
N VAL A 63 -1.03 -1.58 -29.02
CA VAL A 63 -0.58 -0.87 -27.82
C VAL A 63 0.81 -1.35 -27.40
N ILE A 64 1.08 -2.65 -27.53
CA ILE A 64 2.40 -3.23 -27.24
C ILE A 64 3.48 -2.66 -28.16
N GLU A 65 3.22 -2.52 -29.45
CA GLU A 65 4.16 -1.92 -30.41
C GLU A 65 4.55 -0.47 -29.98
N GLN A 66 3.59 0.32 -29.51
CA GLN A 66 3.86 1.64 -28.98
C GLN A 66 4.68 1.60 -27.68
N LEU A 67 4.36 0.68 -26.77
CA LEU A 67 5.11 0.53 -25.51
C LEU A 67 6.55 0.09 -25.75
N GLN A 68 6.84 -0.80 -26.72
CA GLN A 68 8.20 -1.21 -27.07
C GLN A 68 9.09 -0.02 -27.39
N THR A 69 8.57 1.01 -28.03
CA THR A 69 9.33 2.20 -28.41
C THR A 69 9.45 3.21 -27.27
N GLN A 70 8.43 3.35 -26.42
CA GLN A 70 8.33 4.43 -25.44
C GLN A 70 8.78 4.02 -24.03
N LEU A 71 8.60 2.76 -23.65
CA LEU A 71 8.84 2.30 -22.26
C LEU A 71 10.33 2.16 -21.89
N SER A 72 11.22 2.17 -22.89
CA SER A 72 12.68 1.98 -22.70
C SER A 72 13.35 3.03 -21.80
N GLU A 73 12.77 4.24 -21.67
CA GLU A 73 13.30 5.31 -20.81
C GLU A 73 12.77 5.24 -19.37
N TYR A 74 11.87 4.32 -19.07
CA TYR A 74 11.19 4.24 -17.78
C TYR A 74 11.71 3.11 -16.89
N THR A 75 11.45 3.20 -15.60
CA THR A 75 11.56 2.11 -14.64
C THR A 75 10.22 1.88 -13.96
N ILE A 76 9.98 0.66 -13.50
CA ILE A 76 8.71 0.29 -12.87
C ILE A 76 8.98 -0.27 -11.49
N LYS A 77 8.18 0.16 -10.49
CA LYS A 77 8.10 -0.50 -9.18
C LYS A 77 6.70 -1.08 -9.00
N ALA A 78 6.61 -2.37 -8.70
CA ALA A 78 5.36 -3.07 -8.46
C ALA A 78 5.31 -3.59 -7.03
N PHE A 79 4.34 -3.11 -6.26
CA PHE A 79 4.07 -3.55 -4.89
C PHE A 79 2.87 -4.48 -4.89
N LEU A 80 2.97 -5.63 -4.25
CA LEU A 80 1.91 -6.64 -4.26
C LEU A 80 1.77 -7.36 -2.92
N GLY A 81 0.66 -8.07 -2.74
CA GLY A 81 0.52 -9.09 -1.71
C GLY A 81 0.24 -10.42 -2.37
N THR A 82 1.11 -11.43 -2.22
CA THR A 82 0.83 -12.76 -2.75
C THR A 82 -0.38 -13.44 -2.10
N TRP A 83 -0.89 -12.83 -1.04
CA TRP A 83 -2.15 -13.15 -0.35
C TRP A 83 -3.36 -12.39 -0.90
N CYS A 84 -3.17 -11.33 -1.71
CA CYS A 84 -4.23 -10.47 -2.25
C CYS A 84 -4.75 -11.00 -3.60
N GLY A 85 -6.07 -11.14 -3.74
CA GLY A 85 -6.70 -11.61 -4.98
C GLY A 85 -6.44 -10.72 -6.19
N ASP A 86 -6.48 -9.39 -5.99
CA ASP A 86 -6.19 -8.43 -7.07
C ASP A 86 -4.73 -8.51 -7.51
N SER A 87 -3.78 -8.64 -6.56
CA SER A 87 -2.37 -8.83 -6.89
C SER A 87 -2.13 -10.12 -7.69
N ARG A 88 -2.77 -11.22 -7.28
CA ARG A 88 -2.67 -12.51 -8.00
C ARG A 88 -3.21 -12.44 -9.42
N ARG A 89 -4.19 -11.56 -9.67
CA ARG A 89 -4.77 -11.36 -10.99
C ARG A 89 -3.95 -10.42 -11.86
N GLU A 90 -3.50 -9.28 -11.30
CA GLU A 90 -2.93 -8.20 -12.11
C GLU A 90 -1.40 -8.29 -12.28
N ILE A 91 -0.65 -8.79 -11.28
CA ILE A 91 0.80 -8.88 -11.39
C ILE A 91 1.27 -9.86 -12.48
N PRO A 92 0.68 -11.07 -12.65
CA PRO A 92 1.03 -11.91 -13.79
C PRO A 92 0.76 -11.28 -15.15
N LYS A 93 -0.33 -10.50 -15.27
CA LYS A 93 -0.64 -9.75 -16.49
C LYS A 93 0.38 -8.64 -16.75
N LEU A 94 0.87 -7.97 -15.68
CA LEU A 94 1.96 -7.00 -15.82
C LEU A 94 3.19 -7.68 -16.43
N TYR A 95 3.62 -8.83 -15.91
CA TYR A 95 4.76 -9.57 -16.48
C TYR A 95 4.50 -9.96 -17.94
N ASN A 96 3.29 -10.39 -18.28
CA ASN A 96 2.92 -10.72 -19.67
C ASN A 96 3.03 -9.48 -20.60
N VAL A 97 2.54 -8.31 -20.16
CA VAL A 97 2.67 -7.04 -20.90
C VAL A 97 4.12 -6.65 -21.07
N LEU A 98 4.93 -6.73 -20.02
CA LEU A 98 6.35 -6.37 -20.06
C LEU A 98 7.17 -7.32 -20.94
N ASP A 99 6.89 -8.61 -20.89
CA ASP A 99 7.52 -9.61 -21.78
C ASP A 99 7.14 -9.34 -23.25
N ALA A 100 5.86 -9.07 -23.55
CA ALA A 100 5.39 -8.73 -24.89
C ALA A 100 6.00 -7.42 -25.40
N ALA A 101 6.17 -6.42 -24.52
CA ALA A 101 6.80 -5.15 -24.84
C ALA A 101 8.35 -5.24 -24.87
N GLN A 102 8.95 -6.40 -24.60
CA GLN A 102 10.40 -6.61 -24.50
C GLN A 102 11.07 -5.68 -23.47
N PHE A 103 10.36 -5.35 -22.40
CA PHE A 103 10.85 -4.47 -21.35
C PHE A 103 11.93 -5.18 -20.51
N PRO A 104 13.10 -4.57 -20.30
CA PRO A 104 14.17 -5.17 -19.51
C PRO A 104 13.76 -5.35 -18.04
N LEU A 105 13.73 -6.59 -17.53
CA LEU A 105 13.26 -6.89 -16.17
C LEU A 105 14.21 -6.38 -15.07
N ASP A 106 15.44 -6.02 -15.37
CA ASP A 106 16.34 -5.30 -14.46
C ASP A 106 15.88 -3.86 -14.15
N ARG A 107 14.97 -3.33 -14.97
CA ARG A 107 14.28 -2.05 -14.75
C ARG A 107 12.94 -2.19 -14.02
N LEU A 108 12.54 -3.41 -13.65
CA LEU A 108 11.39 -3.72 -12.82
C LEU A 108 11.86 -4.07 -11.41
N THR A 109 11.37 -3.36 -10.41
CA THR A 109 11.49 -3.76 -9.00
C THR A 109 10.15 -4.27 -8.51
N THR A 110 10.08 -5.51 -8.07
CA THR A 110 8.87 -6.11 -7.51
C THR A 110 9.05 -6.37 -6.02
N VAL A 111 8.09 -5.90 -5.21
CA VAL A 111 8.13 -5.97 -3.74
C VAL A 111 6.84 -6.55 -3.20
N ALA A 112 6.96 -7.64 -2.44
CA ALA A 112 5.84 -8.26 -1.75
C ALA A 112 5.69 -7.68 -0.34
N LEU A 113 4.45 -7.34 0.03
CA LEU A 113 4.11 -6.68 1.29
C LEU A 113 3.43 -7.63 2.27
N ASP A 114 3.65 -7.41 3.56
CA ASP A 114 3.11 -8.21 4.65
C ASP A 114 1.58 -8.03 4.82
N LYS A 115 0.91 -9.03 5.40
CA LYS A 115 -0.53 -9.00 5.72
C LYS A 115 -0.82 -8.93 7.22
N ARG A 116 0.18 -9.16 8.09
CA ARG A 116 0.03 -9.13 9.54
C ARG A 116 -0.37 -7.75 10.01
N ALA A 117 -1.07 -7.68 11.13
CA ALA A 117 -1.62 -6.41 11.62
C ALA A 117 -0.53 -5.41 12.03
N ASP A 118 0.55 -5.91 12.64
CA ASP A 118 1.71 -5.14 13.13
C ASP A 118 2.65 -4.64 12.02
N SER A 119 2.56 -5.24 10.87
CA SER A 119 3.38 -4.93 9.67
C SER A 119 2.53 -4.81 8.40
N TYR A 120 1.27 -4.40 8.56
CA TYR A 120 0.29 -4.39 7.48
C TYR A 120 0.73 -3.53 6.30
N ARG A 121 0.95 -4.22 5.17
CA ARG A 121 1.49 -3.64 3.92
C ARG A 121 2.87 -2.98 4.07
N GLN A 122 3.66 -3.46 5.02
CA GLN A 122 5.06 -3.10 5.13
C GLN A 122 5.93 -4.16 4.45
N SER A 123 7.11 -3.75 3.99
CA SER A 123 8.18 -4.62 3.52
C SER A 123 9.32 -4.61 4.52
N PRO A 124 9.99 -5.73 4.78
CA PRO A 124 11.15 -5.77 5.68
C PRO A 124 12.28 -4.81 5.31
N GLY A 125 12.40 -4.45 4.04
CA GLY A 125 13.39 -3.49 3.53
C GLY A 125 12.91 -2.03 3.47
N GLY A 126 11.65 -1.75 3.84
CA GLY A 126 11.12 -0.38 3.81
C GLY A 126 10.90 0.20 2.40
N GLU A 127 10.92 -0.64 1.35
CA GLU A 127 10.85 -0.20 -0.06
C GLU A 127 9.56 0.60 -0.38
N GLN A 128 8.51 0.40 0.40
CA GLN A 128 7.21 1.10 0.26
C GLN A 128 7.15 2.45 0.96
N GLU A 129 8.06 2.77 1.90
CA GLU A 129 7.94 3.91 2.81
C GLU A 129 7.79 5.25 2.09
N ALA A 130 8.68 5.52 1.11
CA ALA A 130 8.63 6.76 0.33
C ALA A 130 7.64 6.69 -0.85
N MET A 131 6.99 5.54 -1.09
CA MET A 131 6.16 5.31 -2.29
C MET A 131 4.67 5.51 -2.03
N LYS A 132 4.26 5.91 -0.83
CA LYS A 132 2.84 6.15 -0.47
C LYS A 132 1.91 4.98 -0.84
N VAL A 133 2.38 3.73 -0.66
CA VAL A 133 1.61 2.54 -1.01
C VAL A 133 0.63 2.19 0.10
N PHE A 134 -0.66 2.25 -0.17
CA PHE A 134 -1.71 1.86 0.77
C PHE A 134 -2.65 0.78 0.23
N ARG A 135 -2.57 0.47 -1.06
CA ARG A 135 -3.31 -0.59 -1.73
C ARG A 135 -2.37 -1.52 -2.49
N VAL A 136 -2.76 -2.76 -2.70
CA VAL A 136 -2.02 -3.73 -3.52
C VAL A 136 -2.94 -4.45 -4.50
N PRO A 137 -2.48 -4.64 -5.76
CA PRO A 137 -1.20 -4.17 -6.27
C PRO A 137 -1.15 -2.66 -6.47
N THR A 138 0.05 -2.09 -6.41
CA THR A 138 0.33 -0.73 -6.90
C THR A 138 1.50 -0.82 -7.87
N ILE A 139 1.32 -0.35 -9.09
CA ILE A 139 2.32 -0.33 -10.15
C ILE A 139 2.67 1.13 -10.42
N ILE A 140 3.92 1.52 -10.20
CA ILE A 140 4.38 2.90 -10.30
C ILE A 140 5.36 3.03 -11.45
N LEU A 141 5.10 3.95 -12.36
CA LEU A 141 5.96 4.29 -13.48
C LEU A 141 6.85 5.47 -13.13
N PHE A 142 8.16 5.34 -13.36
CA PHE A 142 9.15 6.39 -13.11
C PHE A 142 9.89 6.75 -14.39
N LYS A 143 10.22 8.04 -14.55
CA LYS A 143 11.16 8.56 -15.55
C LYS A 143 12.18 9.44 -14.82
N ASP A 144 13.48 9.21 -15.07
CA ASP A 144 14.59 9.96 -14.45
C ASP A 144 14.49 10.03 -12.91
N GLY A 145 14.08 8.90 -12.28
CA GLY A 145 13.92 8.77 -10.84
C GLY A 145 12.68 9.45 -10.25
N LYS A 146 11.87 10.13 -11.07
CA LYS A 146 10.62 10.79 -10.64
C LYS A 146 9.43 9.94 -11.04
N GLU A 147 8.46 9.85 -10.13
CA GLU A 147 7.19 9.20 -10.43
C GLU A 147 6.44 9.98 -11.52
N VAL A 148 6.01 9.26 -12.55
CA VAL A 148 5.15 9.78 -13.61
C VAL A 148 3.69 9.61 -13.23
N ASN A 149 3.30 8.39 -12.87
CA ASN A 149 1.95 8.04 -12.42
C ASN A 149 1.92 6.61 -11.89
N ARG A 150 0.74 6.13 -11.42
CA ARG A 150 0.57 4.80 -10.85
C ARG A 150 -0.77 4.16 -11.16
N ILE A 151 -0.79 2.83 -11.30
CA ILE A 151 -2.01 2.02 -11.27
C ILE A 151 -2.20 1.53 -9.83
N ILE A 152 -3.39 1.73 -9.26
CA ILE A 152 -3.73 1.26 -7.90
C ILE A 152 -4.85 0.22 -7.98
N GLU A 153 -4.60 -0.98 -7.46
CA GLU A 153 -5.44 -2.19 -7.44
C GLU A 153 -5.73 -2.75 -8.82
N ARG A 154 -6.43 -2.02 -9.66
CA ARG A 154 -6.88 -2.48 -10.98
C ARG A 154 -6.59 -1.42 -12.03
N PRO A 155 -6.25 -1.83 -13.24
CA PRO A 155 -6.20 -0.88 -14.34
C PRO A 155 -7.60 -0.31 -14.62
N LYS A 156 -7.65 0.85 -15.26
CA LYS A 156 -8.89 1.48 -15.76
C LYS A 156 -9.41 0.76 -17.00
N VAL A 157 -8.52 0.43 -17.90
CA VAL A 157 -8.81 -0.26 -19.16
C VAL A 157 -8.07 -1.60 -19.17
N SER A 158 -6.77 -1.57 -19.34
CA SER A 158 -5.84 -2.70 -19.23
C SER A 158 -4.47 -2.16 -18.80
N ILE A 159 -3.55 -3.05 -18.40
CA ILE A 159 -2.23 -2.60 -17.93
C ILE A 159 -1.46 -1.88 -19.02
N GLU A 160 -1.44 -2.44 -20.24
CA GLU A 160 -0.76 -1.84 -21.38
C GLU A 160 -1.37 -0.49 -21.80
N ALA A 161 -2.69 -0.39 -21.83
CA ALA A 161 -3.39 0.85 -22.17
C ALA A 161 -3.17 1.94 -21.12
N ASP A 162 -3.21 1.56 -19.83
CA ASP A 162 -2.99 2.48 -18.72
C ASP A 162 -1.53 2.96 -18.68
N LEU A 163 -0.54 2.08 -18.92
CA LEU A 163 0.88 2.46 -19.03
C LEU A 163 1.07 3.49 -20.16
N LEU A 164 0.46 3.26 -21.32
CA LEU A 164 0.54 4.20 -22.45
C LEU A 164 -0.14 5.54 -22.10
N ALA A 165 -1.29 5.52 -21.44
CA ALA A 165 -1.99 6.71 -20.96
C ALA A 165 -1.17 7.49 -19.91
N MET A 166 -0.44 6.80 -19.04
CA MET A 166 0.47 7.42 -18.07
C MET A 166 1.64 8.12 -18.77
N ILE A 167 2.24 7.48 -19.77
CA ILE A 167 3.31 8.09 -20.59
C ILE A 167 2.82 9.34 -21.31
N ALA A 168 1.59 9.31 -21.83
CA ALA A 168 0.94 10.44 -22.51
C ALA A 168 0.46 11.56 -21.56
N GLY A 169 0.54 11.38 -20.23
CA GLY A 169 0.06 12.34 -19.23
C GLY A 169 -1.47 12.42 -19.09
N ASN A 170 -2.22 11.44 -19.60
CA ASN A 170 -3.68 11.41 -19.68
C ASN A 170 -4.30 10.35 -18.74
N TYR A 171 -3.67 10.08 -17.61
CA TYR A 171 -4.10 9.04 -16.68
C TYR A 171 -4.42 9.59 -15.29
N THR A 172 -5.59 9.26 -14.77
CA THR A 172 -5.97 9.52 -13.37
C THR A 172 -6.10 8.18 -12.64
N PRO A 173 -5.30 7.91 -11.61
CA PRO A 173 -5.34 6.64 -10.90
C PRO A 173 -6.65 6.45 -10.11
N ASN A 174 -6.97 5.21 -9.79
CA ASN A 174 -7.97 4.92 -8.75
C ASN A 174 -7.50 5.51 -7.42
N TYR A 175 -8.43 5.90 -6.55
CA TYR A 175 -8.10 6.49 -5.24
C TYR A 175 -7.25 7.78 -5.31
N ALA A 176 -7.35 8.56 -6.40
CA ALA A 176 -6.69 9.86 -6.51
C ALA A 176 -7.13 10.82 -5.39
N ASP A 177 -8.38 10.74 -4.97
CA ASP A 177 -8.98 11.44 -3.83
C ASP A 177 -8.31 11.08 -2.49
N VAL A 178 -8.06 9.79 -2.25
CA VAL A 178 -7.33 9.32 -1.06
C VAL A 178 -5.87 9.78 -1.11
N THR A 179 -5.24 9.72 -2.29
CA THR A 179 -3.87 10.22 -2.47
C THR A 179 -3.76 11.71 -2.18
N ALA A 180 -4.72 12.52 -2.64
CA ALA A 180 -4.77 13.95 -2.33
C ALA A 180 -4.91 14.23 -0.81
N LEU A 181 -5.68 13.40 -0.10
CA LEU A 181 -5.78 13.50 1.37
C LEU A 181 -4.49 13.07 2.07
N MET A 182 -3.75 12.10 1.54
CA MET A 182 -2.41 11.75 2.04
C MET A 182 -1.45 12.94 1.90
N GLU A 183 -1.42 13.57 0.75
CA GLU A 183 -0.57 14.73 0.48
C GLU A 183 -0.93 15.92 1.39
N LEU A 184 -2.22 16.17 1.56
CA LEU A 184 -2.69 17.21 2.47
C LEU A 184 -2.32 16.91 3.93
N MET A 185 -2.35 15.64 4.36
CA MET A 185 -1.91 15.23 5.69
C MET A 185 -0.40 15.44 5.87
N GLU A 186 0.40 15.12 4.87
CA GLU A 186 1.85 15.37 4.90
C GLU A 186 2.19 16.87 4.96
N GLU A 187 1.46 17.70 4.20
CA GLU A 187 1.63 19.16 4.20
C GLU A 187 1.26 19.80 5.54
N LEU A 188 0.14 19.41 6.11
CA LEU A 188 -0.40 20.05 7.31
C LEU A 188 0.14 19.47 8.62
N GLY A 189 0.47 18.20 8.62
CA GLY A 189 0.64 17.37 9.81
C GLY A 189 -0.69 17.06 10.51
N PRO A 190 -0.72 16.02 11.38
CA PRO A 190 -1.96 15.51 11.96
C PRO A 190 -2.71 16.55 12.81
N GLU A 191 -2.02 17.36 13.59
CA GLU A 191 -2.68 18.38 14.44
C GLU A 191 -3.39 19.48 13.65
N LYS A 192 -2.77 20.03 12.57
CA LYS A 192 -3.41 21.05 11.74
C LYS A 192 -4.51 20.46 10.88
N PHE A 193 -4.34 19.22 10.44
CA PHE A 193 -5.36 18.48 9.70
C PHE A 193 -6.60 18.27 10.56
N GLU A 194 -6.44 17.84 11.82
CA GLU A 194 -7.52 17.65 12.80
C GLU A 194 -8.30 18.96 13.03
N ARG A 195 -7.62 20.09 13.24
CA ARG A 195 -8.28 21.38 13.38
C ARG A 195 -9.08 21.84 12.16
N LYS A 196 -8.76 21.30 10.98
CA LYS A 196 -9.45 21.61 9.72
C LYS A 196 -10.42 20.49 9.26
N LEU A 197 -10.63 19.47 10.07
CA LEU A 197 -11.33 18.23 9.70
C LEU A 197 -12.71 18.52 9.09
N ASP A 198 -13.50 19.43 9.68
CA ASP A 198 -14.83 19.81 9.16
C ASP A 198 -14.77 20.45 7.79
N ARG A 199 -13.80 21.31 7.56
CA ARG A 199 -13.59 21.95 6.26
C ARG A 199 -13.12 20.96 5.21
N ILE A 200 -12.19 20.05 5.59
CA ILE A 200 -11.69 19.00 4.72
C ILE A 200 -12.82 18.04 4.34
N ALA A 201 -13.64 17.63 5.30
CA ALA A 201 -14.80 16.78 5.04
C ALA A 201 -15.77 17.40 4.03
N ARG A 202 -16.08 18.69 4.17
CA ARG A 202 -16.97 19.38 3.22
C ARG A 202 -16.37 19.53 1.82
N ASN A 203 -15.08 19.83 1.72
CA ASN A 203 -14.47 20.20 0.44
C ASN A 203 -13.98 18.99 -0.37
N GLN A 204 -13.51 17.94 0.29
CA GLN A 204 -12.87 16.79 -0.35
C GLN A 204 -13.66 15.49 -0.14
N GLY A 205 -14.51 15.42 0.87
CA GLY A 205 -15.28 14.23 1.18
C GLY A 205 -16.33 13.86 0.14
N ALA A 206 -16.83 14.83 -0.62
CA ALA A 206 -17.86 14.60 -1.65
C ALA A 206 -17.38 13.74 -2.83
N GLN A 207 -16.07 13.53 -2.99
CA GLN A 207 -15.47 12.73 -4.04
C GLN A 207 -15.24 11.27 -3.62
N LEU A 208 -15.31 10.99 -2.32
CA LEU A 208 -15.08 9.64 -1.77
C LEU A 208 -16.38 8.84 -1.83
N GLU A 209 -16.44 7.83 -2.67
CA GLU A 209 -17.62 6.96 -2.81
C GLU A 209 -17.73 5.94 -1.66
N HIS A 210 -16.58 5.50 -1.07
CA HIS A 210 -16.53 4.43 -0.09
C HIS A 210 -15.50 4.68 1.00
N TYR A 211 -15.82 4.26 2.23
CA TYR A 211 -14.91 4.38 3.37
C TYR A 211 -13.63 3.52 3.28
N TYR A 212 -13.59 2.50 2.40
CA TYR A 212 -12.52 1.51 2.36
C TYR A 212 -11.13 2.06 2.03
N GLY A 213 -11.03 3.12 1.22
CA GLY A 213 -9.76 3.76 0.88
C GLY A 213 -9.07 4.31 2.12
N LEU A 214 -9.76 5.17 2.86
CA LEU A 214 -9.27 5.78 4.11
C LEU A 214 -9.08 4.74 5.22
N HIS A 215 -9.95 3.74 5.31
CA HIS A 215 -9.83 2.65 6.26
C HIS A 215 -8.53 1.85 6.08
N THR A 216 -8.20 1.55 4.83
CA THR A 216 -6.95 0.83 4.52
C THR A 216 -5.73 1.71 4.76
N LEU A 217 -5.79 2.98 4.36
CA LEU A 217 -4.73 3.95 4.60
C LEU A 217 -4.41 4.07 6.10
N ALA A 218 -5.44 4.21 6.94
CA ALA A 218 -5.28 4.28 8.39
C ALA A 218 -4.55 3.05 8.95
N LYS A 219 -4.91 1.84 8.51
CA LYS A 219 -4.22 0.61 8.93
C LYS A 219 -2.77 0.56 8.50
N VAL A 220 -2.45 1.02 7.29
CA VAL A 220 -1.07 1.10 6.79
C VAL A 220 -0.25 2.09 7.60
N TRP A 221 -0.80 3.26 7.89
CA TRP A 221 -0.12 4.26 8.70
C TRP A 221 0.08 3.81 10.15
N TYR A 222 -0.91 3.14 10.73
CA TYR A 222 -0.78 2.61 12.10
C TYR A 222 0.33 1.56 12.20
N ALA A 223 0.40 0.63 11.23
CA ALA A 223 1.46 -0.36 11.13
C ALA A 223 2.84 0.24 10.82
N ALA A 224 2.89 1.42 10.19
CA ALA A 224 4.10 2.21 9.93
C ALA A 224 4.48 3.14 11.09
N HIS A 225 3.89 2.96 12.29
CA HIS A 225 4.09 3.80 13.48
C HIS A 225 3.69 5.29 13.32
N LYS A 226 2.90 5.62 12.29
CA LYS A 226 2.27 6.93 12.08
C LYS A 226 0.89 6.95 12.74
N GLN A 227 0.87 6.85 14.07
CA GLN A 227 -0.37 6.62 14.82
C GLN A 227 -1.28 7.85 14.84
N ASP A 228 -0.72 9.07 14.91
CA ASP A 228 -1.51 10.30 14.94
C ASP A 228 -2.19 10.55 13.59
N GLU A 229 -1.47 10.32 12.49
CA GLU A 229 -2.02 10.37 11.14
C GLU A 229 -3.12 9.33 10.95
N ALA A 230 -2.89 8.10 11.43
CA ALA A 230 -3.86 7.00 11.35
C ALA A 230 -5.16 7.31 12.10
N ILE A 231 -5.06 7.85 13.31
CA ILE A 231 -6.22 8.26 14.12
C ILE A 231 -6.96 9.41 13.45
N THR A 232 -6.24 10.45 13.03
CA THR A 232 -6.82 11.64 12.40
C THR A 232 -7.57 11.28 11.09
N ILE A 233 -6.96 10.46 10.23
CA ILE A 233 -7.63 10.03 8.99
C ILE A 233 -8.83 9.10 9.27
N THR A 234 -8.78 8.31 10.36
CA THR A 234 -9.93 7.48 10.77
C THR A 234 -11.07 8.34 11.29
N ARG A 235 -10.78 9.43 12.03
CA ARG A 235 -11.81 10.41 12.43
C ARG A 235 -12.48 11.08 11.22
N LEU A 236 -11.68 11.46 10.21
CA LEU A 236 -12.23 11.95 8.95
C LEU A 236 -13.14 10.90 8.32
N ASN A 237 -12.72 9.64 8.28
CA ASN A 237 -13.50 8.54 7.72
C ASN A 237 -14.83 8.32 8.47
N CYS A 238 -14.83 8.35 9.82
CA CYS A 238 -16.06 8.30 10.62
C CYS A 238 -17.02 9.46 10.32
N LYS A 239 -16.47 10.65 10.08
CA LYS A 239 -17.24 11.85 9.79
C LYS A 239 -17.88 11.81 8.39
N LEU A 240 -17.15 11.30 7.39
CA LEU A 240 -17.64 11.17 6.02
C LEU A 240 -18.66 10.03 5.87
N PHE A 241 -18.48 8.96 6.63
CA PHE A 241 -19.30 7.75 6.56
C PHE A 241 -19.90 7.41 7.93
N PRO A 242 -20.79 8.27 8.48
CA PRO A 242 -21.27 8.13 9.86
C PRO A 242 -22.12 6.87 10.08
N GLN A 243 -22.70 6.29 9.02
CA GLN A 243 -23.49 5.06 9.07
C GLN A 243 -22.65 3.79 8.92
N GLU A 244 -21.34 3.93 8.68
CA GLU A 244 -20.44 2.80 8.53
C GLU A 244 -19.79 2.41 9.86
N LYS A 245 -20.01 1.15 10.27
CA LYS A 245 -19.44 0.61 11.51
C LYS A 245 -17.93 0.40 11.44
N GLY A 246 -17.39 0.10 10.24
CA GLY A 246 -15.98 -0.21 10.03
C GLY A 246 -15.02 0.87 10.52
N PRO A 247 -15.17 2.14 10.10
CA PRO A 247 -14.35 3.24 10.60
C PRO A 247 -14.45 3.44 12.12
N LYS A 248 -15.67 3.32 12.71
CA LYS A 248 -15.88 3.47 14.15
C LYS A 248 -15.19 2.36 14.96
N LEU A 249 -15.29 1.10 14.52
CA LEU A 249 -14.58 -0.03 15.13
C LEU A 249 -13.06 0.17 15.08
N LEU A 250 -12.54 0.64 13.94
CA LEU A 250 -11.12 0.90 13.80
C LEU A 250 -10.65 2.03 14.73
N LEU A 251 -11.40 3.13 14.77
CA LEU A 251 -11.08 4.25 15.66
C LEU A 251 -11.13 3.82 17.12
N ALA A 252 -12.15 3.05 17.52
CA ALA A 252 -12.28 2.53 18.88
C ALA A 252 -11.08 1.66 19.28
N SER A 253 -10.60 0.79 18.38
CA SER A 253 -9.42 -0.02 18.66
C SER A 253 -8.16 0.83 18.86
N TYR A 254 -7.97 1.88 18.06
CA TYR A 254 -6.85 2.81 18.22
C TYR A 254 -6.93 3.63 19.52
N MET A 255 -8.15 3.99 19.96
CA MET A 255 -8.34 4.65 21.25
C MET A 255 -8.00 3.70 22.41
N GLU A 256 -8.41 2.42 22.34
CA GLU A 256 -8.03 1.42 23.35
C GLU A 256 -6.50 1.26 23.43
N ASP A 257 -5.82 1.12 22.29
CA ASP A 257 -4.36 0.97 22.24
C ASP A 257 -3.62 2.17 22.86
N ARG A 258 -4.27 3.35 22.81
CA ARG A 258 -3.79 4.57 23.48
C ARG A 258 -4.21 4.72 24.94
N GLY A 259 -4.96 3.78 25.50
CA GLY A 259 -5.51 3.84 26.86
C GLY A 259 -6.69 4.80 27.01
N LEU A 260 -7.24 5.32 25.93
CA LEU A 260 -8.42 6.21 25.90
C LEU A 260 -9.71 5.38 25.93
N THR A 261 -9.87 4.62 27.02
CA THR A 261 -10.94 3.60 27.14
C THR A 261 -12.35 4.18 27.15
N THR A 262 -12.53 5.40 27.71
CA THR A 262 -13.81 6.09 27.70
C THR A 262 -14.26 6.43 26.30
N ASP A 263 -13.36 7.00 25.45
CA ASP A 263 -13.66 7.37 24.07
C ASP A 263 -13.91 6.11 23.22
N ALA A 264 -13.10 5.06 23.41
CA ALA A 264 -13.33 3.77 22.78
C ALA A 264 -14.73 3.22 23.11
N GLY A 265 -15.13 3.28 24.38
CA GLY A 265 -16.45 2.84 24.83
C GLY A 265 -17.61 3.60 24.20
N VAL A 266 -17.46 4.91 23.96
CA VAL A 266 -18.45 5.70 23.22
C VAL A 266 -18.59 5.17 21.78
N LEU A 267 -17.49 4.99 21.07
CA LEU A 267 -17.50 4.50 19.70
C LEU A 267 -18.09 3.08 19.58
N TYR A 268 -17.78 2.18 20.50
CA TYR A 268 -18.37 0.83 20.51
C TYR A 268 -19.88 0.88 20.75
N ARG A 269 -20.39 1.77 21.62
CA ARG A 269 -21.83 1.97 21.80
C ARG A 269 -22.51 2.54 20.54
N GLU A 270 -21.86 3.48 19.82
CA GLU A 270 -22.34 3.94 18.53
C GLU A 270 -22.43 2.81 17.49
N VAL A 271 -21.46 1.89 17.48
CA VAL A 271 -21.52 0.70 16.62
C VAL A 271 -22.72 -0.17 16.96
N LEU A 272 -23.05 -0.34 18.26
CA LEU A 272 -24.23 -1.11 18.68
C LEU A 272 -25.56 -0.42 18.36
N GLN A 273 -25.57 0.92 18.19
CA GLN A 273 -26.75 1.63 17.66
C GLN A 273 -26.97 1.35 16.17
N LEU A 274 -25.89 1.13 15.41
CA LEU A 274 -25.95 0.77 13.98
C LEU A 274 -26.23 -0.73 13.79
N GLU A 275 -25.70 -1.59 14.66
CA GLU A 275 -25.80 -3.02 14.58
C GLU A 275 -25.83 -3.63 16.01
N ALA A 276 -27.04 -3.80 16.52
CA ALA A 276 -27.29 -4.18 17.92
C ALA A 276 -26.65 -5.52 18.33
N ASP A 277 -26.38 -6.41 17.39
CA ASP A 277 -25.77 -7.73 17.61
C ASP A 277 -24.27 -7.80 17.25
N ASN A 278 -23.61 -6.66 16.99
CA ASN A 278 -22.19 -6.63 16.69
C ASN A 278 -21.34 -7.23 17.80
N THR A 279 -20.80 -8.42 17.55
CA THR A 279 -20.06 -9.20 18.55
C THR A 279 -18.73 -8.55 18.94
N THR A 280 -18.06 -7.85 18.01
CA THR A 280 -16.81 -7.13 18.28
C THR A 280 -17.03 -6.02 19.30
N ALA A 281 -18.04 -5.18 19.10
CA ALA A 281 -18.36 -4.08 20.00
C ALA A 281 -18.82 -4.59 21.37
N LYS A 282 -19.69 -5.64 21.43
CA LYS A 282 -20.13 -6.27 22.68
C LYS A 282 -18.96 -6.80 23.50
N ASN A 283 -18.05 -7.53 22.86
CA ASN A 283 -16.90 -8.11 23.53
C ASN A 283 -15.92 -7.04 24.02
N ALA A 284 -15.74 -5.97 23.23
CA ALA A 284 -14.90 -4.84 23.61
C ALA A 284 -15.46 -4.13 24.85
N LEU A 285 -16.75 -3.80 24.89
CA LEU A 285 -17.38 -3.16 26.05
C LEU A 285 -17.25 -4.02 27.31
N LYS A 286 -17.54 -5.32 27.24
CA LYS A 286 -17.33 -6.24 28.39
C LYS A 286 -15.90 -6.18 28.92
N ARG A 287 -14.91 -6.12 28.04
CA ARG A 287 -13.49 -6.05 28.40
C ARG A 287 -13.14 -4.70 29.07
N LEU A 288 -13.75 -3.61 28.61
CA LEU A 288 -13.55 -2.28 29.18
C LEU A 288 -14.18 -2.14 30.58
N ASP A 289 -15.34 -2.74 30.81
CA ASP A 289 -16.04 -2.71 32.10
C ASP A 289 -15.34 -3.56 33.19
N THR A 290 -14.42 -4.44 32.81
CA THR A 290 -13.68 -5.31 33.76
C THR A 290 -12.29 -4.77 34.13
N LYS A 291 -11.88 -3.64 33.56
CA LYS A 291 -10.63 -2.91 33.89
C LYS A 291 -10.89 -1.74 34.82
#